data_c55dc3768bd43450bbe470cbd3744d16
#
_entry.id   c55dc3768bd43450bbe470cbd3744d16
#
_cell.length_a   1.000
_cell.length_b   1.000
_cell.length_c   1.000
_cell.angle_alpha   90.00
_cell.angle_beta   90.00
_cell.angle_gamma   90.00
#
_symmetry.space_group_name_H-M   'P 1'
#
loop_
_entity.id
_entity.type
_entity.pdbx_description
1 polymer ?
#
loop_
_entity_poly.entity_id
_entity_poly.type
_entity_poly.pdbx_seq_one_letter_code
_entity_poly.pdbx_strand_id
1 'polypeptide(L)' 'MEYIYSAMILHSADKDINEENVKSIIEAAGIEADDARIKALIAALEDVDIDEA' A
#
# COMPACT_ATOMS: atom_id res chain seq x y z
N MET A 1 9.04 -5.51 1.24
CA MET A 1 8.33 -6.19 0.12
C MET A 1 6.82 -6.28 0.35
N GLU A 2 6.37 -6.60 1.55
CA GLU A 2 4.92 -6.73 1.82
C GLU A 2 4.14 -5.44 1.57
N TYR A 3 4.76 -4.31 1.76
CA TYR A 3 4.10 -3.02 1.49
C TYR A 3 3.85 -2.83 -0.01
N ILE A 4 4.79 -3.26 -0.83
CA ILE A 4 4.64 -3.20 -2.29
C ILE A 4 3.53 -4.15 -2.71
N TYR A 5 3.48 -5.34 -2.15
CA TYR A 5 2.41 -6.30 -2.45
C TYR A 5 1.05 -5.77 -2.02
N SER A 6 0.99 -5.08 -0.89
CA SER A 6 -0.26 -4.46 -0.42
C SER A 6 -0.76 -3.42 -1.42
N ALA A 7 0.13 -2.58 -1.92
CA ALA A 7 -0.24 -1.59 -2.94
C ALA A 7 -0.73 -2.27 -4.22
N MET A 8 -0.09 -3.35 -4.64
CA MET A 8 -0.50 -4.11 -5.82
C MET A 8 -1.87 -4.75 -5.63
N ILE A 9 -2.14 -5.27 -4.44
CA ILE A 9 -3.44 -5.84 -4.11
C ILE A 9 -4.53 -4.78 -4.19
N LEU A 10 -4.29 -3.62 -3.60
CA LEU A 10 -5.25 -2.52 -3.63
C LEU A 10 -5.51 -2.04 -5.05
N HIS A 11 -4.47 -1.92 -5.84
CA HIS A 11 -4.60 -1.54 -7.23
C HIS A 11 -5.42 -2.57 -8.02
N SER A 12 -5.11 -3.83 -7.84
CA SER A 12 -5.81 -4.93 -8.51
C SER A 12 -7.28 -5.00 -8.13
N ALA A 13 -7.61 -4.67 -6.88
CA ALA A 13 -8.99 -4.66 -6.38
C ALA A 13 -9.73 -3.35 -6.68
N ASP A 14 -9.07 -2.41 -7.34
CA ASP A 14 -9.62 -1.09 -7.67
C ASP A 14 -10.00 -0.32 -6.41
N LYS A 15 -9.18 -0.42 -5.39
CA LYS A 15 -9.34 0.29 -4.13
C LYS A 15 -8.31 1.41 -4.01
N ASP A 16 -8.61 2.39 -3.17
CA ASP A 16 -7.68 3.48 -2.93
C ASP A 16 -6.42 2.97 -2.22
N ILE A 17 -5.27 3.43 -2.70
CA ILE A 17 -3.98 3.14 -2.06
C ILE A 17 -3.73 4.25 -1.05
N ASN A 18 -4.09 4.00 0.20
CA ASN A 18 -3.91 4.96 1.28
C ASN A 18 -3.41 4.24 2.54
N GLU A 19 -3.03 5.02 3.54
CA GLU A 19 -2.44 4.47 4.77
C GLU A 19 -3.36 3.46 5.45
N GLU A 20 -4.64 3.79 5.53
CA GLU A 20 -5.61 2.94 6.21
C GLU A 20 -5.74 1.58 5.51
N ASN A 21 -5.86 1.59 4.19
CA ASN A 21 -6.02 0.37 3.43
C ASN A 21 -4.75 -0.47 3.44
N VAL A 22 -3.59 0.15 3.30
CA VAL A 22 -2.31 -0.57 3.37
C VAL A 22 -2.13 -1.19 4.75
N LYS A 23 -2.41 -0.44 5.79
CA LYS A 23 -2.31 -0.92 7.16
C LYS A 23 -3.24 -2.11 7.40
N SER A 24 -4.47 -2.04 6.89
CA SER A 24 -5.44 -3.13 7.04
C SER A 24 -4.93 -4.42 6.41
N ILE A 25 -4.34 -4.33 5.23
CA ILE A 25 -3.80 -5.51 4.54
C ILE A 25 -2.61 -6.08 5.32
N ILE A 26 -1.71 -5.24 5.76
CA ILE A 26 -0.52 -5.68 6.50
C ILE A 26 -0.93 -6.37 7.81
N GLU A 27 -1.87 -5.78 8.54
CA GLU A 27 -2.34 -6.37 9.79
C GLU A 27 -3.10 -7.68 9.55
N ALA A 28 -3.87 -7.75 8.48
CA ALA A 28 -4.59 -8.98 8.11
C ALA A 28 -3.64 -10.13 7.79
N ALA A 29 -2.45 -9.81 7.30
CA ALA A 29 -1.42 -10.82 7.03
C ALA A 29 -0.66 -11.25 8.29
N GLY A 30 -0.96 -10.63 9.43
CA GLY A 30 -0.29 -10.95 10.69
C GLY A 30 1.06 -10.26 10.85
N ILE A 31 1.32 -9.25 10.06
CA ILE A 31 2.57 -8.48 10.11
C ILE A 31 2.31 -7.19 10.88
N GLU A 32 3.27 -6.79 11.71
CA GLU A 32 3.17 -5.52 12.42
C GLU A 32 3.35 -4.37 11.42
N ALA A 33 2.35 -3.48 11.36
CA ALA A 33 2.39 -2.35 10.44
C ALA A 33 3.30 -1.24 10.98
N ASP A 34 4.15 -0.69 10.11
CA ASP A 34 5.04 0.43 10.42
C ASP A 34 4.50 1.67 9.72
N ASP A 35 3.91 2.58 10.49
CA ASP A 35 3.28 3.78 9.94
C ASP A 35 4.26 4.63 9.13
N ALA A 36 5.50 4.74 9.57
CA ALA A 36 6.51 5.52 8.85
C ALA A 36 6.80 4.93 7.47
N ARG A 37 6.87 3.61 7.38
CA ARG A 37 7.08 2.94 6.09
C ARG A 37 5.88 3.04 5.20
N ILE A 38 4.69 2.94 5.76
CA ILE A 38 3.44 3.09 5.01
C ILE A 38 3.36 4.50 4.41
N LYS A 39 3.68 5.51 5.20
CA LYS A 39 3.71 6.89 4.71
C LYS A 39 4.72 7.07 3.59
N ALA A 40 5.90 6.48 3.72
CA ALA A 40 6.91 6.54 2.68
C ALA A 40 6.45 5.85 1.39
N LEU A 41 5.79 4.71 1.53
CA LEU A 41 5.24 4.00 0.38
C LEU A 41 4.17 4.83 -0.33
N ILE A 42 3.23 5.39 0.42
CA ILE A 42 2.16 6.22 -0.14
C ILE A 42 2.76 7.43 -0.87
N ALA A 43 3.72 8.10 -0.25
CA ALA A 43 4.37 9.26 -0.86
C ALA A 43 5.09 8.88 -2.17
N ALA A 44 5.75 7.73 -2.19
CA ALA A 44 6.43 7.25 -3.39
C ALA A 44 5.42 6.95 -4.51
N LEU A 45 4.28 6.35 -4.17
CA LEU A 45 3.28 5.98 -5.15
C LEU A 45 2.48 7.17 -5.67
N GLU A 46 2.44 8.27 -4.95
CA GLU A 46 1.79 9.48 -5.43
C GLU A 46 2.47 10.04 -6.67
N ASP A 47 3.77 9.81 -6.79
CA ASP A 47 4.54 10.25 -7.96
C ASP A 47 4.52 9.23 -9.10
N VAL A 48 3.94 8.06 -8.86
CA VAL A 48 3.89 6.98 -9.83
C VAL A 48 2.44 6.71 -10.21
N ASP A 49 2.14 6.81 -11.49
CA ASP A 49 0.82 6.46 -11.99
C ASP A 49 0.81 4.98 -12.38
N ILE A 50 0.33 4.14 -11.48
CA ILE A 50 0.30 2.70 -11.69
C ILE A 50 -0.61 2.33 -12.86
N ASP A 51 -1.66 3.10 -13.09
CA ASP A 51 -2.61 2.84 -14.17
C ASP A 51 -2.01 3.01 -15.55
N GLU A 52 -0.93 3.79 -15.65
CA GLU A 52 -0.24 4.00 -16.93
C GLU A 52 0.86 2.97 -17.18
N ALA A 53 1.19 2.18 -16.18
CA ALA A 53 2.28 1.22 -16.28
C ALA A 53 1.90 -0.05 -17.09
#